data_58a9f94617d035ce804f550ba2138f71
#
_entry.id   58a9f94617d035ce804f550ba2138f71
#
_cell.length_a   1.000
_cell.length_b   1.000
_cell.length_c   1.000
_cell.angle_alpha   90.00
_cell.angle_beta   90.00
_cell.angle_gamma   90.00
#
_symmetry.space_group_name_H-M   'P 1'
#
loop_
_entity.id
_entity.type
_entity.pdbx_description
1 polymer ?
#
loop_
_entity_poly.entity_id
_entity_poly.type
_entity_poly.pdbx_seq_one_letter_code
_entity_poly.pdbx_strand_id
1 'polypeptide(L)'
;MSTARELASRVRLFFVLARPPLVILLGLFAALGVAQAGHASDLVALTRALVVVIGFVAFAVAVNDLSDLAIDRINLPTDPSRPLAYGAASTREMRVVAIVSGLVAAAGSAMIGRLSVAVTGAGLALALAYSLPPLRLSKRGIVAPLVLPFAFVAVPFLTGILAAGSVVTAADLALLGGLYVGFVGRILLKDFRDLRGDTLLGKRTFLVRHGRVPTCRLSSVLWVLGSSTLAAVTGLRAPVVIAYGILVAVALVLLRALSRSTSPRLDEALVGAIAIVGRGLVLALLIHYGTVQAATSALVSAVVMASVVGALLFQAWDVARHGVMTTLHVTEQAKTAA
;
A
#
# COMPACT_ATOMS: atom_id res chain seq x y z
N MET A 1 -33.86 8.65 16.92
CA MET A 1 -33.38 7.55 16.06
C MET A 1 -32.61 8.04 14.79
N SER A 2 -32.75 9.29 14.35
CA SER A 2 -32.08 9.83 13.16
C SER A 2 -30.58 10.11 13.37
N THR A 3 -30.21 10.72 14.48
CA THR A 3 -28.83 11.14 14.79
C THR A 3 -27.83 9.97 14.92
N ALA A 4 -28.24 8.85 15.51
CA ALA A 4 -27.36 7.68 15.63
C ALA A 4 -27.12 6.98 14.27
N ARG A 5 -28.13 6.92 13.41
CA ARG A 5 -27.97 6.39 12.03
C ARG A 5 -27.13 7.31 11.17
N GLU A 6 -27.27 8.61 11.32
CA GLU A 6 -26.46 9.59 10.60
C GLU A 6 -24.99 9.54 11.05
N LEU A 7 -24.74 9.43 12.37
CA LEU A 7 -23.40 9.24 12.91
C LEU A 7 -22.76 7.94 12.42
N ALA A 8 -23.50 6.83 12.46
CA ALA A 8 -23.02 5.53 11.95
C ALA A 8 -22.70 5.59 10.45
N SER A 9 -23.53 6.29 9.66
CA SER A 9 -23.26 6.51 8.22
C SER A 9 -21.98 7.33 7.99
N ARG A 10 -21.75 8.39 8.75
CA ARG A 10 -20.54 9.22 8.66
C ARG A 10 -19.29 8.47 9.11
N VAL A 11 -19.39 7.69 10.19
CA VAL A 11 -18.29 6.81 10.65
C VAL A 11 -17.94 5.77 9.57
N ARG A 12 -18.96 5.11 9.01
CA ARG A 12 -18.76 4.17 7.89
C ARG A 12 -18.08 4.86 6.69
N LEU A 13 -18.55 6.06 6.34
CA LEU A 13 -17.95 6.84 5.25
C LEU A 13 -16.48 7.15 5.52
N PHE A 14 -16.13 7.55 6.76
CA PHE A 14 -14.74 7.78 7.15
C PHE A 14 -13.87 6.53 6.98
N PHE A 15 -14.35 5.35 7.42
CA PHE A 15 -13.63 4.09 7.24
C PHE A 15 -13.45 3.73 5.76
N VAL A 16 -14.43 3.98 4.91
CA VAL A 16 -14.32 3.73 3.46
C VAL A 16 -13.33 4.69 2.82
N LEU A 17 -13.37 5.97 3.19
CA LEU A 17 -12.44 7.01 2.73
C LEU A 17 -10.99 6.72 3.14
N ALA A 18 -10.79 6.17 4.32
CA ALA A 18 -9.46 5.80 4.81
C ALA A 18 -8.81 4.67 4.01
N ARG A 19 -9.54 3.93 3.18
CA ARG A 19 -9.03 2.77 2.43
C ARG A 19 -8.22 1.83 3.31
N PRO A 20 -8.83 1.05 4.21
CA PRO A 20 -8.15 0.24 5.22
C PRO A 20 -6.98 -0.60 4.69
N PRO A 21 -7.06 -1.24 3.50
CA PRO A 21 -5.93 -2.00 2.96
C PRO A 21 -4.68 -1.14 2.69
N LEU A 22 -4.87 0.14 2.36
CA LEU A 22 -3.77 1.08 2.12
C LEU A 22 -3.20 1.59 3.45
N VAL A 23 -4.07 1.99 4.39
CA VAL A 23 -3.66 2.41 5.75
C VAL A 23 -2.88 1.31 6.45
N ILE A 24 -3.36 0.06 6.39
CA ILE A 24 -2.65 -1.10 6.96
C ILE A 24 -1.26 -1.24 6.33
N LEU A 25 -1.16 -1.18 5.01
CA LEU A 25 0.13 -1.31 4.33
C LEU A 25 1.11 -0.22 4.73
N LEU A 26 0.68 1.05 4.75
CA LEU A 26 1.55 2.17 5.11
C LEU A 26 1.87 2.14 6.62
N GLY A 27 0.91 1.69 7.44
CA GLY A 27 1.13 1.43 8.86
C GLY A 27 2.19 0.35 9.09
N LEU A 28 2.23 -0.71 8.27
CA LEU A 28 3.29 -1.73 8.33
C LEU A 28 4.67 -1.14 7.98
N PHE A 29 4.77 -0.23 7.02
CA PHE A 29 6.04 0.47 6.74
C PHE A 29 6.46 1.38 7.90
N ALA A 30 5.51 2.08 8.54
CA ALA A 30 5.80 2.87 9.73
C ALA A 30 6.27 1.98 10.91
N ALA A 31 5.57 0.88 11.17
CA ALA A 31 5.96 -0.09 12.19
C ALA A 31 7.34 -0.68 11.90
N LEU A 32 7.64 -0.96 10.63
CA LEU A 32 8.97 -1.42 10.21
C LEU A 32 10.04 -0.36 10.49
N GLY A 33 9.76 0.93 10.27
CA GLY A 33 10.67 2.02 10.63
C GLY A 33 10.95 2.07 12.13
N VAL A 34 9.92 1.95 12.98
CA VAL A 34 10.07 1.88 14.44
C VAL A 34 10.87 0.64 14.85
N ALA A 35 10.60 -0.51 14.27
CA ALA A 35 11.32 -1.76 14.56
C ALA A 35 12.79 -1.69 14.08
N GLN A 36 13.05 -1.13 12.91
CA GLN A 36 14.39 -0.93 12.36
C GLN A 36 15.24 -0.03 13.28
N ALA A 37 14.62 0.98 13.89
CA ALA A 37 15.25 1.87 14.86
C ALA A 37 15.57 1.18 16.22
N GLY A 38 15.28 -0.11 16.39
CA GLY A 38 15.52 -0.84 17.64
C GLY A 38 14.39 -0.78 18.66
N HIS A 39 13.23 -0.22 18.30
CA HIS A 39 12.11 0.07 19.20
C HIS A 39 10.82 -0.69 18.84
N ALA A 40 10.91 -1.97 18.43
CA ALA A 40 9.76 -2.76 17.94
C ALA A 40 8.58 -2.84 18.91
N SER A 41 8.80 -2.69 20.21
CA SER A 41 7.77 -2.72 21.27
C SER A 41 7.32 -1.33 21.73
N ASP A 42 7.86 -0.24 21.17
CA ASP A 42 7.50 1.12 21.57
C ASP A 42 6.16 1.54 20.93
N LEU A 43 5.08 1.34 21.67
CA LEU A 43 3.72 1.72 21.24
C LEU A 43 3.53 3.22 21.13
N VAL A 44 4.31 4.04 21.88
CA VAL A 44 4.21 5.50 21.81
C VAL A 44 4.80 5.99 20.49
N ALA A 45 6.00 5.52 20.13
CA ALA A 45 6.62 5.81 18.85
C ALA A 45 5.72 5.35 17.68
N LEU A 46 5.20 4.12 17.77
CA LEU A 46 4.29 3.59 16.77
C LEU A 46 3.02 4.44 16.61
N THR A 47 2.40 4.83 17.73
CA THR A 47 1.19 5.67 17.71
C THR A 47 1.46 7.03 17.07
N ARG A 48 2.58 7.70 17.44
CA ARG A 48 3.00 8.96 16.81
C ARG A 48 3.17 8.83 15.30
N ALA A 49 3.86 7.77 14.86
CA ALA A 49 4.06 7.50 13.44
C ALA A 49 2.73 7.23 12.73
N LEU A 50 1.82 6.44 13.32
CA LEU A 50 0.53 6.10 12.73
C LEU A 50 -0.39 7.31 12.59
N VAL A 51 -0.40 8.25 13.54
CA VAL A 51 -1.17 9.50 13.43
C VAL A 51 -0.75 10.29 12.19
N VAL A 52 0.57 10.47 11.98
CA VAL A 52 1.10 11.14 10.79
C VAL A 52 0.72 10.39 9.51
N VAL A 53 0.93 9.08 9.49
CA VAL A 53 0.71 8.24 8.30
C VAL A 53 -0.76 8.16 7.92
N ILE A 54 -1.67 8.02 8.89
CA ILE A 54 -3.12 8.01 8.63
C ILE A 54 -3.58 9.36 8.07
N GLY A 55 -3.13 10.46 8.66
CA GLY A 55 -3.41 11.79 8.14
C GLY A 55 -2.87 11.98 6.72
N PHE A 56 -1.63 11.56 6.46
CA PHE A 56 -1.01 11.61 5.14
C PHE A 56 -1.78 10.77 4.10
N VAL A 57 -2.15 9.53 4.43
CA VAL A 57 -2.91 8.65 3.53
C VAL A 57 -4.27 9.24 3.20
N ALA A 58 -5.01 9.69 4.21
CA ALA A 58 -6.33 10.27 4.01
C ALA A 58 -6.26 11.54 3.14
N PHE A 59 -5.25 12.38 3.33
CA PHE A 59 -4.97 13.53 2.46
C PHE A 59 -4.72 13.10 1.02
N ALA A 60 -3.75 12.18 0.81
CA ALA A 60 -3.35 11.75 -0.53
C ALA A 60 -4.51 11.08 -1.29
N VAL A 61 -5.30 10.26 -0.60
CA VAL A 61 -6.50 9.61 -1.16
C VAL A 61 -7.55 10.65 -1.53
N ALA A 62 -7.87 11.58 -0.63
CA ALA A 62 -8.90 12.59 -0.89
C ALA A 62 -8.54 13.50 -2.07
N VAL A 63 -7.27 13.95 -2.17
CA VAL A 63 -6.79 14.74 -3.30
C VAL A 63 -6.83 13.95 -4.60
N ASN A 64 -6.45 12.67 -4.56
CA ASN A 64 -6.51 11.80 -5.76
C ASN A 64 -7.94 11.57 -6.22
N ASP A 65 -8.87 11.23 -5.31
CA ASP A 65 -10.28 10.97 -5.66
C ASP A 65 -10.98 12.22 -6.20
N LEU A 66 -10.63 13.41 -5.69
CA LEU A 66 -11.12 14.68 -6.23
C LEU A 66 -10.63 14.92 -7.66
N SER A 67 -9.37 14.58 -7.95
CA SER A 67 -8.75 14.85 -9.26
C SER A 67 -9.13 13.81 -10.32
N ASP A 68 -9.39 12.58 -9.92
CA ASP A 68 -9.66 11.46 -10.82
C ASP A 68 -11.16 11.08 -10.89
N LEU A 69 -12.06 11.92 -10.33
CA LEU A 69 -13.50 11.66 -10.26
C LEU A 69 -14.12 11.22 -11.60
N ALA A 70 -13.76 11.86 -12.71
CA ALA A 70 -14.28 11.51 -14.04
C ALA A 70 -13.79 10.11 -14.49
N ILE A 71 -12.55 9.76 -14.16
CA ILE A 71 -11.94 8.45 -14.47
C ILE A 71 -12.59 7.37 -13.62
N ASP A 72 -12.72 7.64 -12.32
CA ASP A 72 -13.28 6.68 -11.36
C ASP A 72 -14.75 6.36 -11.66
N ARG A 73 -15.53 7.31 -12.15
CA ARG A 73 -16.90 7.07 -12.61
C ARG A 73 -17.01 6.13 -13.81
N ILE A 74 -15.95 6.05 -14.63
CA ILE A 74 -15.90 5.12 -15.77
C ILE A 74 -15.42 3.73 -15.33
N ASN A 75 -14.35 3.70 -14.53
CA ASN A 75 -13.72 2.44 -14.12
C ASN A 75 -14.50 1.72 -13.01
N LEU A 76 -15.02 2.47 -12.05
CA LEU A 76 -15.51 1.97 -10.77
C LEU A 76 -16.86 2.63 -10.36
N PRO A 77 -17.87 2.69 -11.25
CA PRO A 77 -19.11 3.45 -11.00
C PRO A 77 -19.92 2.92 -9.81
N THR A 78 -19.76 1.64 -9.48
CA THR A 78 -20.52 0.96 -8.41
C THR A 78 -19.65 0.50 -7.25
N ASP A 79 -18.36 0.89 -7.23
CA ASP A 79 -17.42 0.48 -6.16
C ASP A 79 -17.62 1.33 -4.90
N PRO A 80 -18.12 0.75 -3.79
CA PRO A 80 -18.29 1.47 -2.52
C PRO A 80 -16.99 2.01 -1.94
N SER A 81 -15.83 1.49 -2.37
CA SER A 81 -14.51 1.98 -1.95
C SER A 81 -14.14 3.33 -2.60
N ARG A 82 -14.95 3.81 -3.55
CA ARG A 82 -14.86 5.12 -4.22
C ARG A 82 -16.09 5.98 -3.92
N PRO A 83 -16.27 6.43 -2.67
CA PRO A 83 -17.52 7.06 -2.24
C PRO A 83 -17.87 8.33 -3.02
N LEU A 84 -16.88 9.06 -3.52
CA LEU A 84 -17.11 10.23 -4.36
C LEU A 84 -17.62 9.87 -5.78
N ALA A 85 -17.09 8.81 -6.38
CA ALA A 85 -17.53 8.32 -7.69
C ALA A 85 -18.90 7.61 -7.58
N TYR A 86 -19.09 6.85 -6.51
CA TYR A 86 -20.32 6.14 -6.17
C TYR A 86 -21.48 7.08 -5.74
N GLY A 87 -21.16 8.35 -5.39
CA GLY A 87 -22.15 9.34 -4.97
C GLY A 87 -22.51 9.29 -3.47
N ALA A 88 -21.75 8.53 -2.66
CA ALA A 88 -21.92 8.46 -1.19
C ALA A 88 -21.22 9.62 -0.45
N ALA A 89 -20.35 10.37 -1.12
CA ALA A 89 -19.69 11.56 -0.60
C ALA A 89 -19.76 12.71 -1.60
N SER A 90 -19.80 13.92 -1.10
CA SER A 90 -19.75 15.16 -1.90
C SER A 90 -18.30 15.64 -2.08
N THR A 91 -18.05 16.46 -3.12
CA THR A 91 -16.76 17.11 -3.32
C THR A 91 -16.38 18.06 -2.19
N ARG A 92 -17.38 18.65 -1.49
CA ARG A 92 -17.16 19.50 -0.31
C ARG A 92 -16.62 18.67 0.86
N GLU A 93 -17.24 17.54 1.15
CA GLU A 93 -16.80 16.62 2.22
C GLU A 93 -15.38 16.12 1.95
N MET A 94 -15.08 15.72 0.70
CA MET A 94 -13.73 15.30 0.32
C MET A 94 -12.67 16.39 0.47
N ARG A 95 -13.01 17.66 0.18
CA ARG A 95 -12.10 18.80 0.43
C ARG A 95 -11.86 18.99 1.93
N VAL A 96 -12.89 18.89 2.76
CA VAL A 96 -12.75 18.97 4.21
C VAL A 96 -11.86 17.84 4.73
N VAL A 97 -12.07 16.61 4.26
CA VAL A 97 -11.21 15.46 4.60
C VAL A 97 -9.75 15.75 4.21
N ALA A 98 -9.49 16.25 2.99
CA ALA A 98 -8.15 16.59 2.56
C ALA A 98 -7.48 17.63 3.46
N ILE A 99 -8.19 18.73 3.77
CA ILE A 99 -7.64 19.81 4.61
C ILE A 99 -7.36 19.29 6.04
N VAL A 100 -8.35 18.67 6.68
CA VAL A 100 -8.22 18.21 8.07
C VAL A 100 -7.13 17.15 8.20
N SER A 101 -7.10 16.18 7.30
CA SER A 101 -6.09 15.11 7.33
C SER A 101 -4.67 15.62 7.02
N GLY A 102 -4.53 16.60 6.11
CA GLY A 102 -3.26 17.28 5.88
C GLY A 102 -2.76 18.04 7.12
N LEU A 103 -3.66 18.73 7.83
CA LEU A 103 -3.34 19.41 9.09
C LEU A 103 -2.94 18.40 10.20
N VAL A 104 -3.64 17.28 10.32
CA VAL A 104 -3.29 16.20 11.27
C VAL A 104 -1.90 15.66 10.96
N ALA A 105 -1.58 15.38 9.69
CA ALA A 105 -0.26 14.91 9.31
C ALA A 105 0.84 15.95 9.61
N ALA A 106 0.60 17.23 9.33
CA ALA A 106 1.53 18.31 9.60
C ALA A 106 1.76 18.50 11.10
N ALA A 107 0.67 18.58 11.89
CA ALA A 107 0.76 18.75 13.33
C ALA A 107 1.44 17.54 14.01
N GLY A 108 1.06 16.31 13.63
CA GLY A 108 1.69 15.10 14.15
C GLY A 108 3.18 15.04 13.81
N SER A 109 3.58 15.42 12.59
CA SER A 109 4.99 15.44 12.20
C SER A 109 5.79 16.52 12.96
N ALA A 110 5.17 17.66 13.26
CA ALA A 110 5.80 18.71 14.07
C ALA A 110 6.09 18.25 15.52
N MET A 111 5.22 17.40 16.09
CA MET A 111 5.43 16.78 17.40
C MET A 111 6.59 15.75 17.40
N ILE A 112 6.94 15.16 16.26
CA ILE A 112 8.07 14.26 16.13
C ILE A 112 9.38 15.03 15.95
N GLY A 113 9.40 16.06 15.10
CA GLY A 113 10.57 16.91 14.91
C GLY A 113 10.74 17.44 13.48
N ARG A 114 11.74 18.31 13.30
CA ARG A 114 11.97 19.06 12.04
C ARG A 114 12.12 18.16 10.82
N LEU A 115 12.86 17.05 10.93
CA LEU A 115 13.08 16.13 9.80
C LEU A 115 11.78 15.40 9.42
N SER A 116 10.95 15.04 10.42
CA SER A 116 9.62 14.48 10.16
C SER A 116 8.72 15.46 9.41
N VAL A 117 8.76 16.75 9.77
CA VAL A 117 8.05 17.81 9.03
C VAL A 117 8.54 17.89 7.59
N ALA A 118 9.85 17.84 7.35
CA ALA A 118 10.40 17.88 5.99
C ALA A 118 9.96 16.65 5.15
N VAL A 119 10.05 15.45 5.73
CA VAL A 119 9.64 14.20 5.07
C VAL A 119 8.14 14.20 4.76
N THR A 120 7.31 14.54 5.75
CA THR A 120 5.85 14.59 5.59
C THR A 120 5.45 15.70 4.63
N GLY A 121 6.06 16.88 4.72
CA GLY A 121 5.83 18.00 3.81
C GLY A 121 6.16 17.66 2.36
N ALA A 122 7.29 17.00 2.13
CA ALA A 122 7.66 16.49 0.81
C ALA A 122 6.62 15.47 0.29
N GLY A 123 6.15 14.57 1.16
CA GLY A 123 5.09 13.61 0.83
C GLY A 123 3.77 14.30 0.45
N LEU A 124 3.30 15.28 1.23
CA LEU A 124 2.09 16.05 0.94
C LEU A 124 2.22 16.83 -0.38
N ALA A 125 3.36 17.49 -0.60
CA ALA A 125 3.64 18.20 -1.85
C ALA A 125 3.65 17.24 -3.06
N LEU A 126 4.23 16.05 -2.87
CA LEU A 126 4.26 15.02 -3.89
C LEU A 126 2.87 14.47 -4.21
N ALA A 127 1.99 14.30 -3.20
CA ALA A 127 0.61 13.88 -3.41
C ALA A 127 -0.18 14.91 -4.24
N LEU A 128 0.05 16.21 -4.00
CA LEU A 128 -0.51 17.28 -4.83
C LEU A 128 0.05 17.23 -6.25
N ALA A 129 1.38 17.15 -6.40
CA ALA A 129 2.04 17.08 -7.69
C ALA A 129 1.64 15.83 -8.50
N TYR A 130 1.37 14.72 -7.81
CA TYR A 130 0.90 13.49 -8.42
C TYR A 130 -0.49 13.64 -9.03
N SER A 131 -1.39 14.32 -8.33
CA SER A 131 -2.81 14.37 -8.67
C SER A 131 -3.21 15.63 -9.46
N LEU A 132 -2.63 16.81 -9.15
CA LEU A 132 -3.11 18.10 -9.64
C LEU A 132 -2.27 18.66 -10.80
N PRO A 133 -2.90 19.47 -11.72
CA PRO A 133 -2.17 20.28 -12.66
C PRO A 133 -1.29 21.33 -11.95
N PRO A 134 -0.18 21.79 -12.57
CA PRO A 134 0.28 21.45 -13.92
C PRO A 134 1.10 20.16 -14.02
N LEU A 135 1.55 19.60 -12.88
CA LEU A 135 2.44 18.44 -12.88
C LEU A 135 1.70 17.15 -13.25
N ARG A 136 0.64 16.83 -12.53
CA ARG A 136 -0.23 15.65 -12.69
C ARG A 136 0.56 14.39 -13.08
N LEU A 137 1.52 14.01 -12.23
CA LEU A 137 2.48 12.92 -12.48
C LEU A 137 1.80 11.57 -12.71
N SER A 138 0.57 11.40 -12.20
CA SER A 138 -0.27 10.21 -12.44
C SER A 138 -0.52 9.90 -13.92
N LYS A 139 -0.43 10.90 -14.80
CA LYS A 139 -0.61 10.73 -16.25
C LYS A 139 0.70 10.55 -17.03
N ARG A 140 1.86 10.56 -16.36
CA ARG A 140 3.19 10.61 -17.01
C ARG A 140 3.88 9.23 -17.11
N GLY A 141 3.14 8.20 -17.52
CA GLY A 141 3.71 6.89 -17.86
C GLY A 141 4.53 6.27 -16.73
N ILE A 142 5.84 6.08 -16.95
CA ILE A 142 6.75 5.45 -15.97
C ILE A 142 7.01 6.35 -14.75
N VAL A 143 6.81 7.66 -14.83
CA VAL A 143 7.06 8.57 -13.71
C VAL A 143 6.15 8.24 -12.53
N ALA A 144 4.88 7.91 -12.79
CA ALA A 144 3.91 7.57 -11.74
C ALA A 144 4.38 6.40 -10.84
N PRO A 145 4.75 5.22 -11.38
CA PRO A 145 5.23 4.12 -10.54
C PRO A 145 6.59 4.38 -9.88
N LEU A 146 7.41 5.29 -10.39
CA LEU A 146 8.66 5.69 -9.74
C LEU A 146 8.43 6.66 -8.57
N VAL A 147 7.48 7.56 -8.67
CA VAL A 147 7.22 8.58 -7.66
C VAL A 147 6.40 8.05 -6.48
N LEU A 148 5.43 7.18 -6.73
CA LEU A 148 4.54 6.67 -5.68
C LEU A 148 5.26 5.97 -4.52
N PRO A 149 6.33 5.18 -4.71
CA PRO A 149 7.03 4.56 -3.59
C PRO A 149 7.66 5.56 -2.62
N PHE A 150 8.04 6.76 -3.08
CA PHE A 150 8.46 7.81 -2.15
C PHE A 150 7.34 8.14 -1.16
N ALA A 151 6.13 8.41 -1.66
CA ALA A 151 4.99 8.73 -0.82
C ALA A 151 4.54 7.54 0.05
N PHE A 152 4.51 6.34 -0.49
CA PHE A 152 3.88 5.18 0.14
C PHE A 152 4.85 4.28 0.93
N VAL A 153 6.15 4.39 0.69
CA VAL A 153 7.18 3.62 1.41
C VAL A 153 8.09 4.55 2.20
N ALA A 154 8.73 5.54 1.54
CA ALA A 154 9.73 6.36 2.21
C ALA A 154 9.10 7.23 3.32
N VAL A 155 7.98 7.90 3.05
CA VAL A 155 7.33 8.76 4.07
C VAL A 155 6.96 7.96 5.32
N PRO A 156 6.19 6.85 5.27
CA PRO A 156 5.84 6.11 6.48
C PRO A 156 7.04 5.45 7.15
N PHE A 157 7.97 4.86 6.41
CA PHE A 157 9.14 4.20 6.97
C PHE A 157 10.04 5.18 7.72
N LEU A 158 10.39 6.30 7.09
CA LEU A 158 11.20 7.35 7.73
C LEU A 158 10.48 8.00 8.92
N THR A 159 9.16 8.22 8.81
CA THR A 159 8.36 8.72 9.93
C THR A 159 8.42 7.76 11.12
N GLY A 160 8.42 6.44 10.88
CA GLY A 160 8.58 5.43 11.93
C GLY A 160 9.92 5.55 12.66
N ILE A 161 11.03 5.63 11.92
CA ILE A 161 12.38 5.81 12.49
C ILE A 161 12.46 7.09 13.35
N LEU A 162 11.97 8.20 12.79
CA LEU A 162 12.02 9.51 13.45
C LEU A 162 11.12 9.56 14.68
N ALA A 163 9.96 8.91 14.66
CA ALA A 163 9.05 8.82 15.80
C ALA A 163 9.66 8.05 16.99
N ALA A 164 10.56 7.11 16.71
CA ALA A 164 11.37 6.41 17.71
C ALA A 164 12.54 7.26 18.25
N GLY A 165 12.70 8.50 17.81
CA GLY A 165 13.79 9.39 18.24
C GLY A 165 15.15 9.05 17.63
N SER A 166 15.20 8.18 16.63
CA SER A 166 16.44 7.71 16.02
C SER A 166 16.88 8.59 14.84
N VAL A 167 18.19 8.59 14.57
CA VAL A 167 18.77 9.24 13.41
C VAL A 167 18.76 8.25 12.24
N VAL A 168 18.45 8.73 11.06
CA VAL A 168 18.43 7.91 9.84
C VAL A 168 19.87 7.53 9.47
N THR A 169 20.14 6.23 9.34
CA THR A 169 21.45 5.66 9.04
C THR A 169 21.58 5.18 7.59
N ALA A 170 22.79 4.84 7.15
CA ALA A 170 23.01 4.23 5.84
C ALA A 170 22.31 2.86 5.70
N ALA A 171 22.22 2.09 6.79
CA ALA A 171 21.50 0.81 6.81
C ALA A 171 20.00 1.01 6.58
N ASP A 172 19.41 2.07 7.16
CA ASP A 172 18.01 2.41 6.95
C ASP A 172 17.73 2.80 5.49
N LEU A 173 18.64 3.55 4.89
CA LEU A 173 18.55 3.93 3.48
C LEU A 173 18.70 2.74 2.55
N ALA A 174 19.56 1.77 2.89
CA ALA A 174 19.70 0.53 2.13
C ALA A 174 18.44 -0.33 2.22
N LEU A 175 17.83 -0.45 3.43
CA LEU A 175 16.56 -1.13 3.63
C LEU A 175 15.43 -0.43 2.86
N LEU A 176 15.36 0.90 2.97
CA LEU A 176 14.42 1.71 2.21
C LEU A 176 14.57 1.50 0.69
N GLY A 177 15.79 1.41 0.18
CA GLY A 177 16.10 1.13 -1.22
C GLY A 177 15.49 -0.19 -1.70
N GLY A 178 15.66 -1.27 -0.92
CA GLY A 178 15.06 -2.58 -1.21
C GLY A 178 13.53 -2.55 -1.21
N LEU A 179 12.94 -1.90 -0.19
CA LEU A 179 11.48 -1.71 -0.10
C LEU A 179 10.95 -0.88 -1.27
N TYR A 180 11.66 0.19 -1.63
CA TYR A 180 11.30 1.07 -2.73
C TYR A 180 11.28 0.32 -4.07
N VAL A 181 12.35 -0.40 -4.39
CA VAL A 181 12.46 -1.17 -5.63
C VAL A 181 11.36 -2.24 -5.73
N GLY A 182 11.15 -3.01 -4.67
CA GLY A 182 10.08 -4.00 -4.60
C GLY A 182 8.69 -3.38 -4.76
N PHE A 183 8.48 -2.19 -4.18
CA PHE A 183 7.21 -1.49 -4.29
C PHE A 183 6.97 -0.90 -5.69
N VAL A 184 8.00 -0.45 -6.42
CA VAL A 184 7.88 -0.08 -7.84
C VAL A 184 7.34 -1.26 -8.64
N GLY A 185 7.89 -2.47 -8.43
CA GLY A 185 7.39 -3.68 -9.07
C GLY A 185 5.92 -3.94 -8.81
N ARG A 186 5.47 -3.70 -7.57
CA ARG A 186 4.07 -3.86 -7.18
C ARG A 186 3.16 -2.79 -7.77
N ILE A 187 3.59 -1.52 -7.76
CA ILE A 187 2.74 -0.39 -8.17
C ILE A 187 2.47 -0.38 -9.68
N LEU A 188 3.35 -0.98 -10.48
CA LEU A 188 3.12 -1.19 -11.91
C LEU A 188 1.85 -2.01 -12.19
N LEU A 189 1.45 -2.86 -11.25
CA LEU A 189 0.30 -3.77 -11.41
C LEU A 189 -1.05 -3.10 -11.11
N LYS A 190 -1.07 -1.94 -10.47
CA LYS A 190 -2.33 -1.24 -10.16
C LYS A 190 -3.13 -0.88 -11.43
N ASP A 191 -2.41 -0.57 -12.52
CA ASP A 191 -3.00 -0.12 -13.77
C ASP A 191 -3.78 -1.23 -14.50
N PHE A 192 -3.62 -2.52 -14.10
CA PHE A 192 -4.44 -3.61 -14.62
C PHE A 192 -5.93 -3.45 -14.27
N ARG A 193 -6.26 -2.85 -13.12
CA ARG A 193 -7.64 -2.56 -12.72
C ARG A 193 -8.22 -1.37 -13.48
N ASP A 194 -7.36 -0.41 -13.83
CA ASP A 194 -7.77 0.89 -14.40
C ASP A 194 -7.63 0.92 -15.93
N LEU A 195 -7.20 -0.18 -16.56
CA LEU A 195 -6.81 -0.26 -17.97
C LEU A 195 -7.86 0.30 -18.93
N ARG A 196 -9.15 0.00 -18.69
CA ARG A 196 -10.26 0.42 -19.58
C ARG A 196 -10.41 1.94 -19.59
N GLY A 197 -10.54 2.56 -18.43
CA GLY A 197 -10.72 4.02 -18.35
C GLY A 197 -9.45 4.79 -18.70
N ASP A 198 -8.27 4.25 -18.33
CA ASP A 198 -6.98 4.83 -18.69
C ASP A 198 -6.82 4.90 -20.22
N THR A 199 -7.22 3.83 -20.92
CA THR A 199 -7.18 3.79 -22.40
C THR A 199 -8.19 4.76 -23.02
N LEU A 200 -9.44 4.77 -22.55
CA LEU A 200 -10.51 5.63 -23.07
C LEU A 200 -10.20 7.13 -22.87
N LEU A 201 -9.58 7.49 -21.77
CA LEU A 201 -9.24 8.89 -21.45
C LEU A 201 -7.81 9.29 -21.84
N GLY A 202 -7.13 8.48 -22.63
CA GLY A 202 -5.81 8.77 -23.18
C GLY A 202 -4.69 8.83 -22.13
N LYS A 203 -4.85 8.21 -20.97
CA LYS A 203 -3.82 8.11 -19.94
C LYS A 203 -2.78 7.09 -20.36
N ARG A 204 -1.55 7.56 -20.59
CA ARG A 204 -0.46 6.73 -21.12
C ARG A 204 0.36 6.09 -19.99
N THR A 205 -0.24 5.19 -19.22
CA THR A 205 0.47 4.42 -18.18
C THR A 205 1.50 3.46 -18.81
N PHE A 206 2.38 2.87 -17.98
CA PHE A 206 3.36 1.91 -18.47
C PHE A 206 2.68 0.71 -19.14
N LEU A 207 1.61 0.20 -18.52
CA LEU A 207 0.82 -0.91 -19.05
C LEU A 207 0.16 -0.58 -20.40
N VAL A 208 -0.42 0.63 -20.53
CA VAL A 208 -1.06 1.08 -21.80
C VAL A 208 -0.04 1.23 -22.92
N ARG A 209 1.20 1.68 -22.60
CA ARG A 209 2.26 1.89 -23.61
C ARG A 209 2.96 0.61 -24.04
N HIS A 210 3.26 -0.27 -23.10
CA HIS A 210 4.15 -1.41 -23.35
C HIS A 210 3.42 -2.75 -23.33
N GLY A 211 2.18 -2.76 -22.88
CA GLY A 211 1.36 -3.96 -22.79
C GLY A 211 1.68 -4.83 -21.57
N ARG A 212 0.94 -5.89 -21.47
CA ARG A 212 0.84 -6.80 -20.32
C ARG A 212 2.16 -7.53 -20.02
N VAL A 213 2.75 -8.17 -21.04
CA VAL A 213 3.94 -9.03 -20.85
C VAL A 213 5.16 -8.24 -20.39
N PRO A 214 5.56 -7.10 -21.03
CA PRO A 214 6.67 -6.28 -20.53
C PRO A 214 6.43 -5.74 -19.13
N THR A 215 5.19 -5.35 -18.78
CA THR A 215 4.85 -4.86 -17.44
C THR A 215 5.07 -5.94 -16.38
N CYS A 216 4.59 -7.16 -16.61
CA CYS A 216 4.80 -8.28 -15.69
C CYS A 216 6.27 -8.70 -15.60
N ARG A 217 7.02 -8.69 -16.71
CA ARG A 217 8.48 -8.97 -16.70
C ARG A 217 9.24 -7.96 -15.87
N LEU A 218 9.01 -6.67 -16.10
CA LEU A 218 9.65 -5.61 -15.31
C LEU A 218 9.30 -5.75 -13.82
N SER A 219 8.02 -5.97 -13.51
CA SER A 219 7.57 -6.24 -12.14
C SER A 219 8.33 -7.42 -11.53
N SER A 220 8.48 -8.54 -12.26
CA SER A 220 9.22 -9.72 -11.79
C SER A 220 10.68 -9.41 -11.44
N VAL A 221 11.37 -8.68 -12.30
CA VAL A 221 12.77 -8.26 -12.05
C VAL A 221 12.86 -7.41 -10.79
N LEU A 222 11.95 -6.44 -10.63
CA LEU A 222 11.95 -5.54 -9.48
C LEU A 222 11.60 -6.26 -8.17
N TRP A 223 10.73 -7.29 -8.22
CA TRP A 223 10.45 -8.15 -7.06
C TRP A 223 11.70 -8.90 -6.62
N VAL A 224 12.42 -9.51 -7.55
CA VAL A 224 13.67 -10.23 -7.25
C VAL A 224 14.74 -9.27 -6.71
N LEU A 225 15.00 -8.15 -7.39
CA LEU A 225 15.99 -7.17 -6.97
C LEU A 225 15.67 -6.60 -5.58
N GLY A 226 14.43 -6.14 -5.35
CA GLY A 226 14.04 -5.59 -4.05
C GLY A 226 14.20 -6.61 -2.93
N SER A 227 13.72 -7.85 -3.13
CA SER A 227 13.83 -8.90 -2.11
C SER A 227 15.26 -9.34 -1.85
N SER A 228 16.13 -9.39 -2.89
CA SER A 228 17.54 -9.69 -2.72
C SER A 228 18.26 -8.61 -1.90
N THR A 229 17.95 -7.33 -2.17
CA THR A 229 18.48 -6.21 -1.39
C THR A 229 18.04 -6.31 0.08
N LEU A 230 16.75 -6.57 0.33
CA LEU A 230 16.21 -6.73 1.69
C LEU A 230 16.87 -7.90 2.43
N ALA A 231 17.05 -9.04 1.78
CA ALA A 231 17.73 -10.20 2.35
C ALA A 231 19.21 -9.89 2.69
N ALA A 232 19.90 -9.16 1.80
CA ALA A 232 21.29 -8.75 2.03
C ALA A 232 21.41 -7.80 3.24
N VAL A 233 20.52 -6.81 3.35
CA VAL A 233 20.51 -5.86 4.49
C VAL A 233 20.23 -6.55 5.82
N THR A 234 19.41 -7.61 5.84
CA THR A 234 19.16 -8.44 7.04
C THR A 234 20.29 -9.40 7.38
N GLY A 235 21.40 -9.34 6.67
CA GLY A 235 22.55 -10.23 6.87
C GLY A 235 22.29 -11.68 6.43
N LEU A 236 21.40 -11.88 5.45
CA LEU A 236 21.03 -13.19 4.86
C LEU A 236 20.57 -14.22 5.92
N ARG A 237 19.90 -13.78 6.97
CA ARG A 237 19.41 -14.70 8.01
C ARG A 237 18.42 -15.71 7.43
N ALA A 238 18.68 -16.99 7.68
CA ALA A 238 17.97 -18.10 7.04
C ALA A 238 16.43 -18.00 7.07
N PRO A 239 15.77 -17.66 8.19
CA PRO A 239 14.29 -17.55 8.18
C PRO A 239 13.77 -16.50 7.23
N VAL A 240 14.44 -15.34 7.12
CA VAL A 240 14.06 -14.24 6.20
C VAL A 240 14.31 -14.65 4.75
N VAL A 241 15.45 -15.24 4.46
CA VAL A 241 15.82 -15.68 3.09
C VAL A 241 14.85 -16.75 2.60
N ILE A 242 14.49 -17.71 3.44
CA ILE A 242 13.52 -18.76 3.10
C ILE A 242 12.14 -18.15 2.87
N ALA A 243 11.67 -17.29 3.77
CA ALA A 243 10.38 -16.60 3.63
C ALA A 243 10.33 -15.79 2.32
N TYR A 244 11.38 -15.04 2.01
CA TYR A 244 11.46 -14.26 0.77
C TYR A 244 11.53 -15.15 -0.46
N GLY A 245 12.32 -16.22 -0.44
CA GLY A 245 12.37 -17.19 -1.53
C GLY A 245 10.99 -17.74 -1.89
N ILE A 246 10.23 -18.15 -0.88
CA ILE A 246 8.86 -18.65 -1.06
C ILE A 246 7.92 -17.56 -1.59
N LEU A 247 7.90 -16.39 -0.94
CA LEU A 247 7.01 -15.29 -1.32
C LEU A 247 7.30 -14.78 -2.72
N VAL A 248 8.58 -14.62 -3.09
CA VAL A 248 8.99 -14.20 -4.44
C VAL A 248 8.63 -15.26 -5.47
N ALA A 249 8.89 -16.55 -5.21
CA ALA A 249 8.51 -17.63 -6.13
C ALA A 249 7.00 -17.61 -6.42
N VAL A 250 6.15 -17.46 -5.39
CA VAL A 250 4.70 -17.34 -5.55
C VAL A 250 4.34 -16.07 -6.34
N ALA A 251 4.96 -14.92 -6.03
CA ALA A 251 4.73 -13.70 -6.79
C ALA A 251 5.07 -13.86 -8.28
N LEU A 252 6.17 -14.53 -8.62
CA LEU A 252 6.57 -14.80 -10.01
C LEU A 252 5.57 -15.70 -10.73
N VAL A 253 5.05 -16.74 -10.05
CA VAL A 253 3.99 -17.61 -10.60
C VAL A 253 2.72 -16.80 -10.89
N LEU A 254 2.27 -15.97 -9.94
CA LEU A 254 1.11 -15.11 -10.10
C LEU A 254 1.31 -14.07 -11.22
N LEU A 255 2.51 -13.47 -11.33
CA LEU A 255 2.87 -12.54 -12.40
C LEU A 255 2.86 -13.20 -13.77
N ARG A 256 3.34 -14.45 -13.85
CA ARG A 256 3.25 -15.25 -15.08
C ARG A 256 1.79 -15.53 -15.45
N ALA A 257 0.95 -15.88 -14.49
CA ALA A 257 -0.49 -16.05 -14.72
C ALA A 257 -1.14 -14.73 -15.17
N LEU A 258 -0.84 -13.61 -14.51
CA LEU A 258 -1.33 -12.27 -14.87
C LEU A 258 -0.92 -11.88 -16.30
N SER A 259 0.32 -12.18 -16.71
CA SER A 259 0.79 -11.86 -18.06
C SER A 259 0.02 -12.57 -19.18
N ARG A 260 -0.65 -13.69 -18.86
CA ARG A 260 -1.41 -14.54 -19.79
C ARG A 260 -2.92 -14.41 -19.63
N SER A 261 -3.37 -13.72 -18.59
CA SER A 261 -4.80 -13.56 -18.32
C SER A 261 -5.48 -12.74 -19.42
N THR A 262 -6.71 -13.12 -19.75
CA THR A 262 -7.58 -12.41 -20.70
C THR A 262 -8.85 -11.88 -20.04
N SER A 263 -9.07 -12.19 -18.75
CA SER A 263 -10.25 -11.83 -18.00
C SER A 263 -9.97 -10.70 -17.00
N PRO A 264 -10.69 -9.57 -17.04
CA PRO A 264 -10.55 -8.51 -16.04
C PRO A 264 -10.78 -8.97 -14.59
N ARG A 265 -11.70 -9.92 -14.37
CA ARG A 265 -11.95 -10.49 -13.02
C ARG A 265 -10.73 -11.28 -12.53
N LEU A 266 -10.10 -12.07 -13.41
CA LEU A 266 -8.88 -12.81 -13.07
C LEU A 266 -7.71 -11.84 -12.84
N ASP A 267 -7.61 -10.76 -13.60
CA ASP A 267 -6.60 -9.73 -13.38
C ASP A 267 -6.71 -9.12 -11.98
N GLU A 268 -7.92 -8.75 -11.57
CA GLU A 268 -8.18 -8.19 -10.24
C GLU A 268 -7.82 -9.18 -9.12
N ALA A 269 -8.21 -10.45 -9.28
CA ALA A 269 -7.90 -11.51 -8.33
C ALA A 269 -6.38 -11.73 -8.20
N LEU A 270 -5.66 -11.83 -9.32
CA LEU A 270 -4.22 -12.02 -9.34
C LEU A 270 -3.47 -10.82 -8.77
N VAL A 271 -3.87 -9.59 -9.11
CA VAL A 271 -3.28 -8.37 -8.54
C VAL A 271 -3.53 -8.30 -7.03
N GLY A 272 -4.73 -8.71 -6.57
CA GLY A 272 -5.07 -8.83 -5.15
C GLY A 272 -4.19 -9.85 -4.43
N ALA A 273 -4.00 -11.04 -5.00
CA ALA A 273 -3.14 -12.08 -4.45
C ALA A 273 -1.67 -11.63 -4.37
N ILE A 274 -1.14 -11.00 -5.43
CA ILE A 274 0.22 -10.41 -5.43
C ILE A 274 0.36 -9.34 -4.34
N ALA A 275 -0.70 -8.54 -4.12
CA ALA A 275 -0.69 -7.54 -3.06
C ALA A 275 -0.62 -8.15 -1.66
N ILE A 276 -1.24 -9.32 -1.42
CA ILE A 276 -1.14 -10.07 -0.17
C ILE A 276 0.29 -10.58 0.02
N VAL A 277 0.86 -11.21 -1.00
CA VAL A 277 2.26 -11.69 -1.00
C VAL A 277 3.23 -10.54 -0.71
N GLY A 278 3.01 -9.36 -1.28
CA GLY A 278 3.84 -8.17 -1.04
C GLY A 278 3.79 -7.68 0.42
N ARG A 279 2.64 -7.77 1.08
CA ARG A 279 2.55 -7.51 2.53
C ARG A 279 3.36 -8.53 3.33
N GLY A 280 3.45 -9.76 2.85
CA GLY A 280 4.24 -10.83 3.45
C GLY A 280 5.71 -10.47 3.59
N LEU A 281 6.31 -9.80 2.61
CA LEU A 281 7.71 -9.35 2.70
C LEU A 281 7.93 -8.36 3.85
N VAL A 282 7.02 -7.40 4.04
CA VAL A 282 7.10 -6.43 5.13
C VAL A 282 6.88 -7.10 6.49
N LEU A 283 5.89 -8.01 6.57
CA LEU A 283 5.62 -8.76 7.80
C LEU A 283 6.78 -9.68 8.18
N ALA A 284 7.45 -10.31 7.21
CA ALA A 284 8.64 -11.12 7.47
C ALA A 284 9.78 -10.30 8.11
N LEU A 285 9.99 -9.05 7.66
CA LEU A 285 10.94 -8.13 8.29
C LEU A 285 10.51 -7.73 9.69
N LEU A 286 9.23 -7.40 9.89
CA LEU A 286 8.71 -7.05 11.21
C LEU A 286 8.87 -8.20 12.21
N ILE A 287 8.56 -9.43 11.80
CA ILE A 287 8.79 -10.63 12.63
C ILE A 287 10.28 -10.78 12.94
N HIS A 288 11.14 -10.60 11.93
CA HIS A 288 12.58 -10.69 12.10
C HIS A 288 13.09 -9.70 13.16
N TYR A 289 12.81 -8.39 12.97
CA TYR A 289 13.27 -7.37 13.92
C TYR A 289 12.63 -7.54 15.31
N GLY A 290 11.35 -7.83 15.39
CA GLY A 290 10.65 -8.05 16.65
C GLY A 290 11.21 -9.25 17.43
N THR A 291 11.47 -10.37 16.75
CA THR A 291 12.01 -11.58 17.39
C THR A 291 13.49 -11.42 17.80
N VAL A 292 14.27 -10.67 17.02
CA VAL A 292 15.67 -10.34 17.38
C VAL A 292 15.72 -9.44 18.62
N GLN A 293 14.90 -8.39 18.66
CA GLN A 293 14.89 -7.45 19.79
C GLN A 293 14.31 -8.07 21.06
N ALA A 294 13.34 -8.98 20.92
CA ALA A 294 12.79 -9.74 22.05
C ALA A 294 13.71 -10.91 22.50
N ALA A 295 14.89 -11.10 21.87
CA ALA A 295 15.81 -12.19 22.12
C ALA A 295 15.13 -13.58 22.10
N THR A 296 14.13 -13.79 21.25
CA THR A 296 13.40 -15.05 21.15
C THR A 296 14.27 -16.14 20.52
N SER A 297 14.00 -17.42 20.87
CA SER A 297 14.74 -18.53 20.29
C SER A 297 14.54 -18.64 18.77
N ALA A 298 15.55 -19.18 18.08
CA ALA A 298 15.49 -19.39 16.64
C ALA A 298 14.28 -20.25 16.22
N LEU A 299 13.91 -21.23 17.04
CA LEU A 299 12.74 -22.08 16.80
C LEU A 299 11.44 -21.27 16.83
N VAL A 300 11.23 -20.44 17.86
CA VAL A 300 10.04 -19.58 17.96
C VAL A 300 9.97 -18.62 16.79
N SER A 301 11.10 -17.98 16.43
CA SER A 301 11.17 -17.08 15.26
C SER A 301 10.79 -17.80 13.95
N ALA A 302 11.30 -19.02 13.74
CA ALA A 302 10.99 -19.83 12.57
C ALA A 302 9.51 -20.26 12.54
N VAL A 303 8.94 -20.68 13.66
CA VAL A 303 7.54 -21.09 13.75
C VAL A 303 6.60 -19.90 13.47
N VAL A 304 6.85 -18.74 14.09
CA VAL A 304 6.05 -17.52 13.83
C VAL A 304 6.14 -17.11 12.37
N MET A 305 7.35 -17.10 11.81
CA MET A 305 7.57 -16.78 10.39
C MET A 305 6.81 -17.74 9.47
N ALA A 306 6.93 -19.04 9.68
CA ALA A 306 6.26 -20.07 8.89
C ALA A 306 4.73 -19.97 8.99
N SER A 307 4.19 -19.72 10.18
CA SER A 307 2.75 -19.56 10.41
C SER A 307 2.18 -18.35 9.66
N VAL A 308 2.85 -17.19 9.74
CA VAL A 308 2.40 -15.98 9.07
C VAL A 308 2.54 -16.11 7.55
N VAL A 309 3.66 -16.63 7.06
CA VAL A 309 3.84 -16.87 5.62
C VAL A 309 2.81 -17.87 5.11
N GLY A 310 2.56 -18.96 5.82
CA GLY A 310 1.54 -19.95 5.46
C GLY A 310 0.13 -19.36 5.39
N ALA A 311 -0.27 -18.56 6.38
CA ALA A 311 -1.56 -17.86 6.39
C ALA A 311 -1.71 -16.89 5.21
N LEU A 312 -0.66 -16.14 4.89
CA LEU A 312 -0.68 -15.20 3.76
C LEU A 312 -0.72 -15.93 2.40
N LEU A 313 -0.02 -17.05 2.27
CA LEU A 313 -0.07 -17.87 1.06
C LEU A 313 -1.45 -18.49 0.87
N PHE A 314 -2.06 -18.98 1.95
CA PHE A 314 -3.44 -19.48 1.92
C PHE A 314 -4.41 -18.37 1.48
N GLN A 315 -4.31 -17.17 2.09
CA GLN A 315 -5.14 -16.02 1.71
C GLN A 315 -4.91 -15.61 0.25
N ALA A 316 -3.65 -15.58 -0.22
CA ALA A 316 -3.33 -15.25 -1.61
C ALA A 316 -3.89 -16.28 -2.60
N TRP A 317 -3.81 -17.57 -2.26
CA TRP A 317 -4.41 -18.65 -3.03
C TRP A 317 -5.92 -18.55 -3.09
N ASP A 318 -6.57 -18.29 -1.96
CA ASP A 318 -8.02 -18.12 -1.87
C ASP A 318 -8.51 -16.97 -2.76
N VAL A 319 -7.85 -15.80 -2.66
CA VAL A 319 -8.15 -14.63 -3.50
C VAL A 319 -7.89 -14.90 -4.98
N ALA A 320 -6.79 -15.58 -5.32
CA ALA A 320 -6.48 -15.92 -6.71
C ALA A 320 -7.52 -16.86 -7.33
N ARG A 321 -8.12 -17.75 -6.52
CA ARG A 321 -9.09 -18.76 -6.95
C ARG A 321 -10.53 -18.25 -6.98
N HIS A 322 -10.93 -17.52 -5.95
CA HIS A 322 -12.32 -17.12 -5.75
C HIS A 322 -12.58 -15.63 -6.03
N GLY A 323 -11.53 -14.86 -6.26
CA GLY A 323 -11.60 -13.41 -6.44
C GLY A 323 -11.55 -12.64 -5.12
N VAL A 324 -11.49 -11.31 -5.23
CA VAL A 324 -11.61 -10.42 -4.06
C VAL A 324 -13.08 -10.43 -3.64
N MET A 325 -13.39 -10.87 -2.43
CA MET A 325 -14.73 -10.79 -1.85
C MET A 325 -15.08 -9.31 -1.63
N THR A 326 -15.68 -8.71 -2.64
CA THR A 326 -16.31 -7.40 -2.49
C THR A 326 -17.72 -7.60 -1.90
N THR A 327 -18.17 -6.65 -1.09
CA THR A 327 -19.53 -6.63 -0.47
C THR A 327 -20.67 -6.78 -1.51
N LEU A 328 -20.38 -6.61 -2.80
CA LEU A 328 -21.31 -6.83 -3.91
C LEU A 328 -21.65 -8.30 -4.13
N HIS A 329 -20.70 -9.24 -3.92
CA HIS A 329 -20.98 -10.67 -4.06
C HIS A 329 -21.89 -11.22 -2.97
N VAL A 330 -21.80 -10.64 -1.76
CA VAL A 330 -22.71 -11.01 -0.65
C VAL A 330 -24.14 -10.55 -0.96
N THR A 331 -24.31 -9.42 -1.63
CA THR A 331 -25.63 -8.88 -1.99
C THR A 331 -26.25 -9.60 -3.21
N GLU A 332 -25.45 -10.04 -4.17
CA GLU A 332 -25.92 -10.86 -5.30
C GLU A 332 -26.28 -12.29 -4.86
N GLN A 333 -25.47 -12.90 -4.00
CA GLN A 333 -25.79 -14.21 -3.42
C GLN A 333 -27.03 -14.17 -2.52
N ALA A 334 -27.24 -13.06 -1.78
CA ALA A 334 -28.46 -12.86 -1.00
C ALA A 334 -29.71 -12.62 -1.87
N LYS A 335 -29.54 -12.04 -3.09
CA LYS A 335 -30.65 -11.85 -4.04
C LYS A 335 -30.96 -13.11 -4.85
N THR A 336 -30.01 -14.02 -5.04
CA THR A 336 -30.23 -15.32 -5.71
C THR A 336 -30.73 -16.40 -4.74
N ALA A 337 -30.62 -16.17 -3.43
CA ALA A 337 -31.09 -17.07 -2.37
C ALA A 337 -32.47 -16.66 -1.77
N ALA A 338 -33.04 -15.52 -2.21
CA ALA A 338 -34.38 -15.03 -1.86
C ALA A 338 -35.33 -15.10 -3.07
#